data_fe1c68bf584c1c23e7de14204e678c3d
#
_entry.id   fe1c68bf584c1c23e7de14204e678c3d
#
_cell.length_a   1.000
_cell.length_b   1.000
_cell.length_c   1.000
_cell.angle_alpha   90.00
_cell.angle_beta   90.00
_cell.angle_gamma   90.00
#
_symmetry.space_group_name_H-M   'P 1'
#
loop_
_entity.id
_entity.type
_entity.pdbx_description
1 polymer ?
#
loop_
_entity_poly.entity_id
_entity_poly.type
_entity_poly.pdbx_seq_one_letter_code
_entity_poly.pdbx_strand_id
1 'polypeptide(L)'
;MEVNVFLREMYRIGKRWDEICVFEQAHSLNNTEMQMMREVVAAEETGGRIISSQLAKKLGVTRSAVSQMVHKLETRNYVRRVSDERDKKIAYIELSDFARGIYEQMKKRFSQFLEKVTAKLSEERLEEFIGRANEFLDACEWA
;
A
#
# COMPACT_ATOMS: atom_id res chain seq x y z
N MET A 1 -19.42 -26.17 0.08
CA MET A 1 -19.21 -25.58 -1.30
C MET A 1 -18.26 -26.51 -2.05
N GLU A 2 -18.57 -26.83 -3.28
CA GLU A 2 -17.66 -27.64 -4.12
C GLU A 2 -16.43 -26.83 -4.54
N VAL A 3 -15.26 -27.49 -4.54
CA VAL A 3 -13.96 -26.85 -4.86
C VAL A 3 -13.97 -26.14 -6.22
N ASN A 4 -14.53 -26.78 -7.25
CA ASN A 4 -14.60 -26.17 -8.60
C ASN A 4 -15.48 -24.93 -8.67
N VAL A 5 -16.55 -24.88 -7.87
CA VAL A 5 -17.42 -23.71 -7.76
C VAL A 5 -16.65 -22.56 -7.11
N PHE A 6 -15.96 -22.86 -5.99
CA PHE A 6 -15.15 -21.89 -5.27
C PHE A 6 -14.06 -21.29 -6.17
N LEU A 7 -13.26 -22.13 -6.84
CA LEU A 7 -12.19 -21.68 -7.71
C LEU A 7 -12.69 -20.80 -8.85
N ARG A 8 -13.81 -21.16 -9.47
CA ARG A 8 -14.43 -20.38 -10.55
C ARG A 8 -14.88 -19.00 -10.07
N GLU A 9 -15.53 -18.94 -8.90
CA GLU A 9 -16.00 -17.66 -8.35
C GLU A 9 -14.83 -16.77 -7.92
N MET A 10 -13.80 -17.33 -7.27
CA MET A 10 -12.59 -16.58 -6.90
C MET A 10 -11.86 -16.03 -8.15
N TYR A 11 -11.72 -16.85 -9.19
CA TYR A 11 -11.14 -16.39 -10.45
C TYR A 11 -11.95 -15.25 -11.07
N ARG A 12 -13.29 -15.37 -11.09
CA ARG A 12 -14.18 -14.35 -11.62
C ARG A 12 -14.10 -13.04 -10.85
N ILE A 13 -14.08 -13.11 -9.52
CA ILE A 13 -13.92 -11.94 -8.64
C ILE A 13 -12.56 -11.28 -8.88
N GLY A 14 -11.48 -12.05 -8.88
CA GLY A 14 -10.14 -11.54 -9.12
C GLY A 14 -10.01 -10.84 -10.47
N LYS A 15 -10.50 -11.47 -11.55
CA LYS A 15 -10.51 -10.86 -12.88
C LYS A 15 -11.26 -9.53 -12.92
N ARG A 16 -12.48 -9.49 -12.33
CA ARG A 16 -13.26 -8.24 -12.28
C ARG A 16 -12.59 -7.17 -11.43
N TRP A 17 -11.90 -7.59 -10.36
CA TRP A 17 -11.14 -6.68 -9.53
C TRP A 17 -9.99 -6.03 -10.32
N ASP A 18 -9.25 -6.83 -11.08
CA ASP A 18 -8.18 -6.34 -11.96
C ASP A 18 -8.70 -5.36 -13.02
N GLU A 19 -9.89 -5.61 -13.58
CA GLU A 19 -10.54 -4.73 -14.57
C GLU A 19 -11.01 -3.39 -13.97
N ILE A 20 -11.34 -3.34 -12.66
CA ILE A 20 -11.77 -2.11 -11.96
C ILE A 20 -10.61 -1.14 -11.72
N CYS A 21 -9.39 -1.59 -11.90
CA CYS A 21 -8.12 -1.02 -11.52
C CYS A 21 -8.07 0.52 -11.35
N VAL A 22 -8.34 0.97 -10.14
CA VAL A 22 -8.12 2.37 -9.72
C VAL A 22 -6.63 2.62 -9.49
N PHE A 23 -5.85 1.53 -9.40
CA PHE A 23 -4.43 1.53 -9.01
C PHE A 23 -3.44 1.55 -10.18
N GLU A 24 -3.90 1.44 -11.40
CA GLU A 24 -3.08 1.13 -12.59
C GLU A 24 -2.08 2.22 -13.04
N GLN A 25 -1.97 3.31 -12.34
CA GLN A 25 -1.05 4.38 -12.72
C GLN A 25 0.07 4.64 -11.72
N ALA A 26 0.36 3.72 -10.85
CA ALA A 26 1.58 3.78 -10.04
C ALA A 26 2.76 3.19 -10.84
N HIS A 27 3.03 3.80 -11.87
CA HIS A 27 4.16 4.08 -12.72
C HIS A 27 5.47 3.51 -12.23
N SER A 28 5.97 2.49 -12.91
CA SER A 28 7.37 2.08 -12.88
C SER A 28 7.90 1.56 -11.52
N LEU A 29 7.08 1.36 -10.51
CA LEU A 29 7.45 0.71 -9.25
C LEU A 29 7.15 -0.79 -9.34
N ASN A 30 8.12 -1.64 -8.96
CA ASN A 30 7.86 -3.06 -8.79
C ASN A 30 7.10 -3.32 -7.48
N ASN A 31 6.64 -4.57 -7.29
CA ASN A 31 5.82 -4.93 -6.12
C ASN A 31 6.51 -4.63 -4.78
N THR A 32 7.80 -4.88 -4.66
CA THR A 32 8.56 -4.66 -3.42
C THR A 32 8.76 -3.16 -3.15
N GLU A 33 9.04 -2.39 -4.18
CA GLU A 33 9.12 -0.92 -4.10
C GLU A 33 7.75 -0.34 -3.71
N MET A 34 6.66 -0.88 -4.26
CA MET A 34 5.30 -0.47 -3.90
C MET A 34 4.98 -0.79 -2.44
N GLN A 35 5.36 -1.97 -1.95
CA GLN A 35 5.20 -2.32 -0.54
C GLN A 35 5.97 -1.35 0.36
N MET A 36 7.21 -1.03 0.02
CA MET A 36 8.00 -0.04 0.76
C MET A 36 7.31 1.33 0.80
N MET A 37 6.82 1.81 -0.34
CA MET A 37 6.12 3.10 -0.40
C MET A 37 4.86 3.10 0.47
N ARG A 38 4.10 2.00 0.52
CA ARG A 38 2.94 1.86 1.41
C ARG A 38 3.31 1.98 2.89
N GLU A 39 4.42 1.39 3.31
CA GLU A 39 4.90 1.49 4.70
C GLU A 39 5.36 2.90 5.05
N VAL A 40 6.00 3.60 4.13
CA VAL A 40 6.38 5.02 4.31
C VAL A 40 5.12 5.89 4.46
N VAL A 41 4.15 5.71 3.56
CA VAL A 41 2.86 6.41 3.62
C VAL A 41 2.13 6.14 4.92
N ALA A 42 2.02 4.87 5.33
CA ALA A 42 1.33 4.49 6.57
C ALA A 42 1.97 5.11 7.81
N ALA A 43 3.29 5.21 7.85
CA ALA A 43 4.00 5.88 8.94
C ALA A 43 3.67 7.38 8.98
N GLU A 44 3.68 8.07 7.84
CA GLU A 44 3.37 9.50 7.76
C GLU A 44 1.89 9.79 8.12
N GLU A 45 0.94 8.97 7.66
CA GLU A 45 -0.48 9.15 7.95
C GLU A 45 -0.83 8.98 9.43
N THR A 46 -0.08 8.18 10.15
CA THR A 46 -0.21 8.04 11.61
C THR A 46 0.55 9.10 12.40
N GLY A 47 1.11 10.09 11.74
CA GLY A 47 1.91 11.16 12.35
C GLY A 47 3.29 10.70 12.82
N GLY A 48 3.73 9.52 12.39
CA GLY A 48 5.03 8.93 12.70
C GLY A 48 6.07 9.13 11.60
N ARG A 49 7.23 8.53 11.82
CA ARG A 49 8.35 8.49 10.88
C ARG A 49 8.93 7.09 10.87
N ILE A 50 9.53 6.68 9.78
CA ILE A 50 10.08 5.33 9.64
C ILE A 50 11.55 5.36 9.21
N ILE A 51 12.33 4.43 9.76
CA ILE A 51 13.75 4.25 9.44
C ILE A 51 13.96 2.94 8.67
N SER A 52 15.11 2.81 8.01
CA SER A 52 15.43 1.62 7.20
C SER A 52 15.34 0.29 7.95
N SER A 53 15.71 0.27 9.23
CA SER A 53 15.62 -0.97 10.05
C SER A 53 14.18 -1.41 10.32
N GLN A 54 13.27 -0.45 10.51
CA GLN A 54 11.84 -0.73 10.67
C GLN A 54 11.23 -1.22 9.36
N LEU A 55 11.60 -0.59 8.22
CA LEU A 55 11.20 -1.05 6.90
C LEU A 55 11.66 -2.48 6.62
N ALA A 56 12.91 -2.81 6.94
CA ALA A 56 13.45 -4.15 6.78
C ALA A 56 12.63 -5.20 7.55
N LYS A 57 12.27 -4.89 8.80
CA LYS A 57 11.43 -5.76 9.63
C LYS A 57 10.03 -5.93 9.05
N LYS A 58 9.38 -4.84 8.65
CA LYS A 58 8.01 -4.86 8.08
C LYS A 58 7.94 -5.60 6.74
N LEU A 59 8.96 -5.45 5.91
CA LEU A 59 9.03 -6.08 4.58
C LEU A 59 9.60 -7.50 4.62
N GLY A 60 10.12 -7.96 5.76
CA GLY A 60 10.74 -9.29 5.87
C GLY A 60 12.01 -9.44 5.03
N VAL A 61 12.77 -8.36 4.82
CA VAL A 61 14.00 -8.33 4.03
C VAL A 61 15.18 -7.83 4.85
N THR A 62 16.40 -7.94 4.30
CA THR A 62 17.61 -7.46 4.97
C THR A 62 17.70 -5.92 4.96
N ARG A 63 18.43 -5.35 5.93
CA ARG A 63 18.74 -3.91 5.95
C ARG A 63 19.49 -3.47 4.69
N SER A 64 20.39 -4.32 4.17
CA SER A 64 21.12 -4.07 2.94
C SER A 64 20.17 -3.95 1.74
N ALA A 65 19.18 -4.84 1.62
CA ALA A 65 18.18 -4.80 0.57
C ALA A 65 17.34 -3.51 0.65
N VAL A 66 16.90 -3.11 1.86
CA VAL A 66 16.19 -1.84 2.07
C VAL A 66 17.05 -0.66 1.69
N SER A 67 18.33 -0.65 2.09
CA SER A 67 19.25 0.45 1.76
C SER A 67 19.41 0.63 0.24
N GLN A 68 19.49 -0.47 -0.50
CA GLN A 68 19.53 -0.45 -1.97
C GLN A 68 18.23 0.05 -2.60
N MET A 69 17.07 -0.41 -2.09
CA MET A 69 15.77 0.05 -2.55
C MET A 69 15.57 1.55 -2.28
N VAL A 70 15.89 2.01 -1.07
CA VAL A 70 15.83 3.44 -0.71
C VAL A 70 16.71 4.26 -1.64
N HIS A 71 17.95 3.81 -1.92
CA HIS A 71 18.83 4.50 -2.84
C HIS A 71 18.25 4.63 -4.24
N LYS A 72 17.66 3.55 -4.79
CA LYS A 72 16.99 3.56 -6.08
C LYS A 72 15.79 4.51 -6.11
N LEU A 73 14.95 4.47 -5.08
CA LEU A 73 13.76 5.32 -4.99
C LEU A 73 14.14 6.79 -4.76
N GLU A 74 15.21 7.06 -4.03
CA GLU A 74 15.76 8.40 -3.83
C GLU A 74 16.30 8.98 -5.14
N THR A 75 17.07 8.20 -5.91
CA THR A 75 17.58 8.59 -7.24
C THR A 75 16.44 8.89 -8.22
N ARG A 76 15.31 8.19 -8.11
CA ARG A 76 14.09 8.39 -8.92
C ARG A 76 13.15 9.42 -8.33
N ASN A 77 13.56 10.11 -7.26
CA ASN A 77 12.82 11.16 -6.57
C ASN A 77 11.47 10.71 -5.97
N TYR A 78 11.36 9.47 -5.51
CA TYR A 78 10.16 9.00 -4.80
C TYR A 78 10.26 9.20 -3.28
N VAL A 79 11.43 9.04 -2.72
CA VAL A 79 11.68 9.21 -1.28
C VAL A 79 12.87 10.15 -1.04
N ARG A 80 12.97 10.63 0.18
CA ARG A 80 14.15 11.37 0.67
C ARG A 80 14.55 10.85 2.03
N ARG A 81 15.84 10.99 2.35
CA ARG A 81 16.38 10.74 3.70
C ARG A 81 16.43 12.04 4.47
N VAL A 82 15.89 12.02 5.67
CA VAL A 82 15.90 13.18 6.57
C VAL A 82 16.59 12.77 7.87
N SER A 83 17.73 13.39 8.17
CA SER A 83 18.45 13.13 9.41
C SER A 83 17.65 13.59 10.62
N ASP A 84 17.74 12.83 11.72
CA ASP A 84 17.19 13.27 12.99
C ASP A 84 17.96 14.51 13.51
N GLU A 85 17.24 15.42 14.14
CA GLU A 85 17.85 16.67 14.62
C GLU A 85 18.81 16.45 15.79
N ARG A 86 18.55 15.43 16.62
CA ARG A 86 19.32 15.12 17.84
C ARG A 86 20.35 14.04 17.61
N ASP A 87 20.03 13.01 16.81
CA ASP A 87 20.94 11.91 16.50
C ASP A 87 21.17 11.80 14.99
N LYS A 88 22.29 12.34 14.53
CA LYS A 88 22.69 12.34 13.10
C LYS A 88 22.91 10.94 12.51
N LYS A 89 22.98 9.89 13.34
CA LYS A 89 23.07 8.49 12.88
C LYS A 89 21.71 7.94 12.44
N ILE A 90 20.61 8.58 12.84
CA ILE A 90 19.26 8.21 12.47
C ILE A 90 18.86 9.00 11.23
N ALA A 91 18.41 8.29 10.19
CA ALA A 91 17.82 8.88 9.01
C ALA A 91 16.43 8.28 8.78
N TYR A 92 15.46 9.15 8.72
CA TYR A 92 14.07 8.81 8.39
C TYR A 92 13.89 8.75 6.88
N ILE A 93 13.04 7.85 6.43
CA ILE A 93 12.63 7.74 5.04
C ILE A 93 11.26 8.38 4.92
N GLU A 94 11.17 9.39 4.07
CA GLU A 94 9.95 10.16 3.85
C GLU A 94 9.62 10.22 2.37
N LEU A 95 8.36 10.47 2.03
CA LEU A 95 7.97 10.79 0.66
C LEU A 95 8.68 12.07 0.20
N SER A 96 9.17 12.07 -1.03
CA SER A 96 9.54 13.33 -1.70
C SER A 96 8.28 14.18 -1.99
N ASP A 97 8.46 15.45 -2.27
CA ASP A 97 7.34 16.33 -2.66
C ASP A 97 6.67 15.84 -3.96
N PHE A 98 7.46 15.30 -4.87
CA PHE A 98 6.96 14.67 -6.10
C PHE A 98 6.06 13.46 -5.82
N ALA A 99 6.52 12.52 -4.99
CA ALA A 99 5.75 11.34 -4.62
C ALA A 99 4.51 11.71 -3.79
N ARG A 100 4.61 12.71 -2.93
CA ARG A 100 3.48 13.24 -2.17
C ARG A 100 2.40 13.81 -3.09
N GLY A 101 2.78 14.54 -4.14
CA GLY A 101 1.84 15.03 -5.15
C GLY A 101 1.11 13.91 -5.88
N ILE A 102 1.82 12.85 -6.25
CA ILE A 102 1.22 11.64 -6.85
C ILE A 102 0.23 10.98 -5.88
N TYR A 103 0.63 10.82 -4.63
CA TYR A 103 -0.21 10.21 -3.59
C TYR A 103 -1.49 11.00 -3.35
N GLU A 104 -1.43 12.32 -3.24
CA GLU A 104 -2.63 13.17 -3.09
C GLU A 104 -3.57 13.10 -4.30
N GLN A 105 -3.03 13.03 -5.51
CA GLN A 105 -3.85 12.81 -6.71
C GLN A 105 -4.53 11.44 -6.68
N MET A 106 -3.82 10.41 -6.24
CA MET A 106 -4.36 9.07 -6.07
C MET A 106 -5.49 9.06 -5.03
N LYS A 107 -5.29 9.67 -3.85
CA LYS A 107 -6.32 9.83 -2.81
C LYS A 107 -7.58 10.50 -3.37
N LYS A 108 -7.43 11.55 -4.14
CA LYS A 108 -8.57 12.24 -4.77
C LYS A 108 -9.35 11.32 -5.73
N ARG A 109 -8.67 10.53 -6.55
CA ARG A 109 -9.32 9.55 -7.43
C ARG A 109 -10.06 8.47 -6.61
N PHE A 110 -9.45 8.00 -5.54
CA PHE A 110 -10.10 7.07 -4.62
C PHE A 110 -11.33 7.64 -3.95
N SER A 111 -11.29 8.88 -3.49
CA SER A 111 -12.45 9.56 -2.93
C SER A 111 -13.61 9.59 -3.92
N GLN A 112 -13.35 9.98 -5.16
CA GLN A 112 -14.36 10.00 -6.23
C GLN A 112 -14.90 8.59 -6.57
N PHE A 113 -14.03 7.58 -6.53
CA PHE A 113 -14.44 6.19 -6.72
C PHE A 113 -15.34 5.74 -5.57
N LEU A 114 -14.92 6.00 -4.33
CA LEU A 114 -15.69 5.64 -3.12
C LEU A 114 -17.07 6.29 -3.12
N GLU A 115 -17.17 7.57 -3.46
CA GLU A 115 -18.46 8.27 -3.61
C GLU A 115 -19.41 7.56 -4.59
N LYS A 116 -18.88 7.11 -5.73
CA LYS A 116 -19.69 6.35 -6.71
C LYS A 116 -20.10 4.97 -6.22
N VAL A 117 -19.24 4.31 -5.45
CA VAL A 117 -19.53 3.00 -4.85
C VAL A 117 -20.59 3.15 -3.77
N THR A 118 -20.44 4.10 -2.85
CA THR A 118 -21.38 4.32 -1.75
C THR A 118 -22.73 4.83 -2.22
N ALA A 119 -22.80 5.55 -3.33
CA ALA A 119 -24.06 5.91 -3.97
C ALA A 119 -24.88 4.70 -4.45
N LYS A 120 -24.23 3.56 -4.73
CA LYS A 120 -24.88 2.32 -5.22
C LYS A 120 -25.03 1.26 -4.14
N LEU A 121 -24.11 1.20 -3.20
CA LEU A 121 -23.97 0.12 -2.22
C LEU A 121 -24.05 0.75 -0.84
N SER A 122 -24.58 1.66 -0.40
CA SER A 122 -24.53 2.31 0.93
C SER A 122 -23.21 2.07 1.71
N GLU A 123 -22.88 2.95 2.61
CA GLU A 123 -21.68 2.86 3.45
C GLU A 123 -21.73 1.62 4.35
N GLU A 124 -22.87 1.36 4.99
CA GLU A 124 -23.08 0.20 5.86
C GLU A 124 -22.81 -1.14 5.15
N ARG A 125 -23.28 -1.30 3.92
CA ARG A 125 -23.03 -2.52 3.13
C ARG A 125 -21.58 -2.65 2.69
N LEU A 126 -20.90 -1.53 2.48
CA LEU A 126 -19.48 -1.53 2.17
C LEU A 126 -18.66 -1.93 3.41
N GLU A 127 -19.00 -1.42 4.59
CA GLU A 127 -18.38 -1.82 5.85
C GLU A 127 -18.60 -3.30 6.15
N GLU A 128 -19.82 -3.81 5.96
CA GLU A 128 -20.11 -5.24 6.10
C GLU A 128 -19.26 -6.09 5.15
N PHE A 129 -19.13 -5.68 3.89
CA PHE A 129 -18.28 -6.37 2.92
C PHE A 129 -16.81 -6.39 3.36
N ILE A 130 -16.27 -5.27 3.82
CA ILE A 130 -14.89 -5.18 4.31
C ILE A 130 -14.69 -6.10 5.51
N GLY A 131 -15.64 -6.12 6.46
CA GLY A 131 -15.58 -7.01 7.62
C GLY A 131 -15.56 -8.49 7.21
N ARG A 132 -16.44 -8.92 6.32
CA ARG A 132 -16.48 -10.31 5.82
C ARG A 132 -15.25 -10.69 4.99
N ALA A 133 -14.71 -9.74 4.24
CA ALA A 133 -13.45 -9.97 3.51
C ALA A 133 -12.27 -10.20 4.46
N ASN A 134 -12.19 -9.44 5.55
CA ASN A 134 -11.16 -9.64 6.57
C ASN A 134 -11.33 -10.99 7.28
N GLU A 135 -12.55 -11.35 7.70
CA GLU A 135 -12.83 -12.68 8.29
C GLU A 135 -12.39 -13.82 7.37
N PHE A 136 -12.64 -13.69 6.07
CA PHE A 136 -12.20 -14.68 5.09
C PHE A 136 -10.68 -14.75 4.97
N LEU A 137 -9.99 -13.60 4.93
CA LEU A 137 -8.54 -13.55 4.85
C LEU A 137 -7.90 -14.13 6.11
N ASP A 138 -8.41 -13.78 7.29
CA ASP A 138 -7.95 -14.33 8.56
C ASP A 138 -8.09 -15.87 8.59
N ALA A 139 -9.20 -16.39 8.08
CA ALA A 139 -9.40 -17.84 7.97
C ALA A 139 -8.42 -18.49 6.98
N CYS A 140 -7.98 -17.79 5.93
CA CYS A 140 -6.97 -18.29 5.00
C CYS A 140 -5.58 -18.35 5.61
N GLU A 141 -5.22 -17.45 6.51
CA GLU A 141 -3.91 -17.46 7.20
C GLU A 141 -3.73 -18.67 8.13
N TRP A 142 -4.82 -19.27 8.60
CA TRP A 142 -4.82 -20.47 9.46
C TRP A 142 -4.96 -21.79 8.68
N ALA A 143 -5.18 -21.72 7.40
CA ALA A 143 -5.34 -22.90 6.55
C ALA A 143 -4.00 -23.40 6.01
#